data_02f860786ee530178540bb98ba98c6e7
#
_entry.id   02f860786ee530178540bb98ba98c6e7
#
_cell.length_a   1.000
_cell.length_b   1.000
_cell.length_c   1.000
_cell.angle_alpha   90.00
_cell.angle_beta   90.00
_cell.angle_gamma   90.00
#
_symmetry.space_group_name_H-M   'P 1'
#
loop_
_entity.id
_entity.type
_entity.pdbx_description
1 polymer ?
#
loop_
_entity_poly.entity_id
_entity_poly.type
_entity_poly.pdbx_seq_one_letter_code
_entity_poly.pdbx_strand_id
1 'polypeptide(L)'
;MRVYLGSDHAGFELKTFLLEHLSTAGHQVVDIGPHAYDAQDDYPPFCLETGRRVVADPGSLGVVIGGSGNGEQIAANKVAGVRAALAWSLETAQLSRQHNDANVLSLGARMHDAVTAAGFADIFLATPFSKDPRHQRRIEMVAGYEAAPGPQVLPTT
;
A
#
# COMPACT_ATOMS: atom_id res chain seq x y z
N MET A 1 -0.50 7.57 13.67
CA MET A 1 -1.18 6.31 13.32
C MET A 1 -0.18 5.19 13.24
N ARG A 2 -0.63 3.92 13.15
CA ARG A 2 0.27 2.78 12.89
C ARG A 2 0.46 2.59 11.40
N VAL A 3 1.71 2.35 10.96
CA VAL A 3 2.08 2.13 9.56
C VAL A 3 2.94 0.87 9.45
N TYR A 4 2.54 -0.06 8.60
CA TYR A 4 3.26 -1.30 8.34
C TYR A 4 4.08 -1.16 7.05
N LEU A 5 5.39 -1.44 7.11
CA LEU A 5 6.30 -1.36 5.96
C LEU A 5 6.88 -2.73 5.63
N GLY A 6 6.71 -3.16 4.38
CA GLY A 6 7.33 -4.38 3.84
C GLY A 6 8.03 -4.10 2.51
N SER A 7 9.13 -4.80 2.24
CA SER A 7 9.83 -4.69 0.96
C SER A 7 10.45 -6.04 0.56
N ASP A 8 11.08 -6.08 -0.59
CA ASP A 8 12.13 -7.04 -0.93
C ASP A 8 13.50 -6.36 -0.90
N HIS A 9 14.54 -7.06 -1.38
CA HIS A 9 15.90 -6.52 -1.51
C HIS A 9 15.95 -5.22 -2.33
N ALA A 10 15.14 -5.09 -3.39
CA ALA A 10 15.13 -3.89 -4.24
C ALA A 10 14.57 -2.66 -3.50
N GLY A 11 13.65 -2.88 -2.56
CA GLY A 11 13.05 -1.85 -1.73
C GLY A 11 13.74 -1.63 -0.38
N PHE A 12 14.75 -2.43 -0.02
CA PHE A 12 15.34 -2.48 1.33
C PHE A 12 15.87 -1.13 1.81
N GLU A 13 16.64 -0.43 0.98
CA GLU A 13 17.20 0.88 1.34
C GLU A 13 16.10 1.95 1.49
N LEU A 14 15.14 1.98 0.57
CA LEU A 14 14.02 2.90 0.66
C LEU A 14 13.13 2.61 1.88
N LYS A 15 12.88 1.33 2.20
CA LYS A 15 12.17 0.94 3.41
C LYS A 15 12.90 1.45 4.66
N THR A 16 14.22 1.25 4.74
CA THR A 16 15.04 1.72 5.86
C THR A 16 14.94 3.23 6.02
N PHE A 17 15.01 3.98 4.94
CA PHE A 17 14.83 5.43 4.95
C PHE A 17 13.43 5.83 5.44
N LEU A 18 12.37 5.17 4.94
CA LEU A 18 11.00 5.47 5.33
C LEU A 18 10.69 5.08 6.78
N LEU A 19 11.31 4.04 7.32
CA LEU A 19 11.18 3.67 8.75
C LEU A 19 11.63 4.84 9.64
N GLU A 20 12.75 5.47 9.35
CA GLU A 20 13.25 6.63 10.09
C GLU A 20 12.39 7.88 9.85
N HIS A 21 12.10 8.18 8.58
CA HIS A 21 11.33 9.36 8.16
C HIS A 21 9.96 9.40 8.84
N LEU A 22 9.19 8.32 8.72
CA LEU A 22 7.84 8.24 9.27
C LEU A 22 7.82 8.17 10.80
N SER A 23 8.81 7.51 11.42
CA SER A 23 8.95 7.52 12.88
C SER A 23 9.22 8.92 13.41
N THR A 24 10.08 9.68 12.75
CA THR A 24 10.38 11.08 13.08
C THR A 24 9.14 11.97 12.91
N ALA A 25 8.29 11.68 11.92
CA ALA A 25 7.01 12.35 11.72
C ALA A 25 5.93 11.97 12.76
N GLY A 26 6.25 11.08 13.73
CA GLY A 26 5.37 10.72 14.83
C GLY A 26 4.44 9.54 14.54
N HIS A 27 4.69 8.77 13.49
CA HIS A 27 3.96 7.53 13.23
C HIS A 27 4.54 6.37 14.05
N GLN A 28 3.69 5.40 14.43
CA GLN A 28 4.12 4.12 14.98
C GLN A 28 4.42 3.18 13.80
N VAL A 29 5.68 3.08 13.42
CA VAL A 29 6.09 2.30 12.26
C VAL A 29 6.45 0.88 12.66
N VAL A 30 5.96 -0.11 11.90
CA VAL A 30 6.24 -1.54 12.11
C VAL A 30 6.92 -2.09 10.86
N ASP A 31 8.15 -2.53 11.02
CA ASP A 31 8.90 -3.20 9.97
C ASP A 31 8.44 -4.66 9.82
N ILE A 32 7.90 -4.99 8.64
CA ILE A 32 7.47 -6.36 8.28
C ILE A 32 8.63 -7.19 7.70
N GLY A 33 9.70 -6.52 7.31
CA GLY A 33 10.89 -7.17 6.75
C GLY A 33 11.12 -6.82 5.27
N PRO A 34 12.25 -7.37 4.71
CA PRO A 34 13.27 -8.14 5.41
C PRO A 34 14.03 -7.27 6.42
N HIS A 35 14.50 -7.87 7.51
CA HIS A 35 15.30 -7.17 8.54
C HIS A 35 16.81 -7.17 8.23
N ALA A 36 17.22 -7.93 7.21
CA ALA A 36 18.56 -7.98 6.67
C ALA A 36 18.48 -8.05 5.16
N TYR A 37 19.44 -7.43 4.46
CA TYR A 37 19.50 -7.49 3.00
C TYR A 37 19.84 -8.90 2.51
N ASP A 38 19.02 -9.43 1.61
CA ASP A 38 19.26 -10.67 0.87
C ASP A 38 18.88 -10.45 -0.59
N ALA A 39 19.89 -10.45 -1.48
CA ALA A 39 19.70 -10.21 -2.92
C ALA A 39 18.82 -11.27 -3.63
N GLN A 40 18.50 -12.36 -2.95
CA GLN A 40 17.71 -13.48 -3.50
C GLN A 40 16.32 -13.58 -2.87
N ASP A 41 15.93 -12.65 -2.00
CA ASP A 41 14.61 -12.68 -1.40
C ASP A 41 13.48 -12.37 -2.39
N ASP A 42 12.28 -12.81 -2.05
CA ASP A 42 11.07 -12.64 -2.84
C ASP A 42 10.11 -11.65 -2.15
N TYR A 43 9.54 -10.70 -2.90
CA TYR A 43 8.62 -9.68 -2.37
C TYR A 43 7.27 -10.23 -1.85
N PRO A 44 6.66 -11.31 -2.41
CA PRO A 44 5.29 -11.68 -2.07
C PRO A 44 5.04 -11.93 -0.58
N PRO A 45 5.90 -12.65 0.18
CA PRO A 45 5.68 -12.86 1.60
C PRO A 45 5.54 -11.56 2.40
N PHE A 46 6.39 -10.59 2.12
CA PHE A 46 6.38 -9.30 2.82
C PHE A 46 5.14 -8.46 2.48
N CYS A 47 4.75 -8.46 1.20
CA CYS A 47 3.59 -7.72 0.74
C CYS A 47 2.28 -8.30 1.26
N LEU A 48 2.14 -9.63 1.24
CA LEU A 48 0.99 -10.34 1.79
C LEU A 48 0.86 -10.11 3.30
N GLU A 49 1.96 -10.22 4.05
CA GLU A 49 1.93 -9.98 5.50
C GLU A 49 1.63 -8.52 5.83
N THR A 50 2.19 -7.55 5.09
CA THR A 50 1.82 -6.13 5.23
C THR A 50 0.32 -5.95 5.06
N GLY A 51 -0.25 -6.50 4.00
CA GLY A 51 -1.70 -6.44 3.75
C GLY A 51 -2.52 -7.07 4.87
N ARG A 52 -2.13 -8.25 5.33
CA ARG A 52 -2.81 -8.95 6.45
C ARG A 52 -2.79 -8.13 7.74
N ARG A 53 -1.67 -7.50 8.07
CA ARG A 53 -1.56 -6.63 9.26
C ARG A 53 -2.45 -5.41 9.16
N VAL A 54 -2.47 -4.77 8.01
CA VAL A 54 -3.34 -3.59 7.77
C VAL A 54 -4.81 -3.94 7.94
N VAL A 55 -5.27 -5.05 7.36
CA VAL A 55 -6.68 -5.48 7.47
C VAL A 55 -7.04 -5.88 8.91
N ALA A 56 -6.10 -6.49 9.65
CA ALA A 56 -6.32 -6.91 11.03
C ALA A 56 -6.25 -5.74 12.04
N ASP A 57 -5.81 -4.55 11.65
CA ASP A 57 -5.61 -3.38 12.52
C ASP A 57 -6.34 -2.16 11.95
N PRO A 58 -7.66 -2.01 12.21
CA PRO A 58 -8.46 -0.92 11.68
C PRO A 58 -7.87 0.47 12.02
N GLY A 59 -7.75 1.32 11.01
CA GLY A 59 -7.17 2.65 11.12
C GLY A 59 -5.65 2.70 10.89
N SER A 60 -4.99 1.56 10.69
CA SER A 60 -3.61 1.49 10.20
C SER A 60 -3.55 1.60 8.67
N LEU A 61 -2.38 1.92 8.14
CA LEU A 61 -2.07 1.92 6.72
C LEU A 61 -0.78 1.12 6.47
N GLY A 62 -0.58 0.70 5.21
CA GLY A 62 0.62 -0.02 4.81
C GLY A 62 1.38 0.64 3.68
N VAL A 63 2.67 0.33 3.60
CA VAL A 63 3.52 0.67 2.44
C VAL A 63 4.28 -0.58 2.03
N VAL A 64 4.18 -0.96 0.76
CA VAL A 64 4.96 -2.05 0.16
C VAL A 64 5.90 -1.50 -0.88
N ILE A 65 7.15 -1.98 -0.89
CA ILE A 65 8.22 -1.36 -1.65
C ILE A 65 9.02 -2.45 -2.37
N GLY A 66 9.20 -2.28 -3.67
CA GLY A 66 10.09 -3.12 -4.46
C GLY A 66 10.74 -2.35 -5.58
N GLY A 67 11.23 -3.00 -6.62
CA GLY A 67 11.93 -2.34 -7.71
C GLY A 67 11.06 -1.36 -8.49
N SER A 68 9.89 -1.80 -8.95
CA SER A 68 8.92 -1.00 -9.70
C SER A 68 7.64 -0.70 -8.92
N GLY A 69 7.35 -1.47 -7.88
CA GLY A 69 6.09 -1.42 -7.13
C GLY A 69 4.95 -2.24 -7.75
N ASN A 70 5.10 -2.72 -8.98
CA ASN A 70 4.02 -3.44 -9.68
C ASN A 70 3.70 -4.79 -9.02
N GLY A 71 4.70 -5.63 -8.82
CA GLY A 71 4.55 -6.94 -8.19
C GLY A 71 4.03 -6.81 -6.75
N GLU A 72 4.55 -5.86 -6.03
CA GLU A 72 4.20 -5.53 -4.65
C GLU A 72 2.71 -5.14 -4.54
N GLN A 73 2.24 -4.28 -5.45
CA GLN A 73 0.81 -3.92 -5.55
C GLN A 73 -0.06 -5.14 -5.83
N ILE A 74 0.34 -5.96 -6.82
CA ILE A 74 -0.40 -7.16 -7.20
C ILE A 74 -0.50 -8.13 -6.03
N ALA A 75 0.62 -8.38 -5.32
CA ALA A 75 0.66 -9.29 -4.19
C ALA A 75 -0.20 -8.78 -3.03
N ALA A 76 -0.05 -7.52 -2.63
CA ALA A 76 -0.82 -6.93 -1.53
C ALA A 76 -2.34 -7.03 -1.80
N ASN A 77 -2.78 -6.79 -3.04
CA ASN A 77 -4.19 -6.88 -3.45
C ASN A 77 -4.75 -8.32 -3.47
N LYS A 78 -3.93 -9.36 -3.22
CA LYS A 78 -4.44 -10.73 -3.02
C LYS A 78 -4.97 -10.97 -1.61
N VAL A 79 -4.72 -10.07 -0.68
CA VAL A 79 -5.30 -10.13 0.66
C VAL A 79 -6.67 -9.47 0.63
N ALA A 80 -7.71 -10.23 0.98
CA ALA A 80 -9.08 -9.72 1.03
C ALA A 80 -9.18 -8.47 1.93
N GLY A 81 -9.84 -7.42 1.44
CA GLY A 81 -9.95 -6.13 2.11
C GLY A 81 -8.77 -5.17 1.89
N VAL A 82 -7.71 -5.59 1.21
CA VAL A 82 -6.63 -4.69 0.79
C VAL A 82 -7.03 -3.96 -0.50
N ARG A 83 -6.78 -2.66 -0.52
CA ARG A 83 -6.82 -1.80 -1.69
C ARG A 83 -5.46 -1.14 -1.83
N ALA A 84 -4.53 -1.85 -2.45
CA ALA A 84 -3.18 -1.37 -2.70
C ALA A 84 -3.13 -0.56 -3.99
N ALA A 85 -2.55 0.63 -3.91
CA ALA A 85 -2.38 1.54 -5.04
C ALA A 85 -0.90 1.82 -5.31
N LEU A 86 -0.47 1.67 -6.55
CA LEU A 86 0.85 2.11 -7.01
C LEU A 86 0.83 3.62 -7.22
N ALA A 87 1.71 4.35 -6.54
CA ALA A 87 1.89 5.77 -6.75
C ALA A 87 3.20 6.09 -7.49
N TRP A 88 3.11 6.99 -8.43
CA TRP A 88 4.23 7.53 -9.21
C TRP A 88 4.25 9.06 -9.24
N SER A 89 3.35 9.70 -8.50
CA SER A 89 3.29 11.15 -8.30
C SER A 89 2.56 11.47 -6.99
N LEU A 90 2.73 12.69 -6.47
CA LEU A 90 1.97 13.18 -5.32
C LEU A 90 0.46 13.09 -5.56
N GLU A 91 0.02 13.44 -6.77
CA GLU A 91 -1.39 13.41 -7.13
C GLU A 91 -1.96 11.98 -7.09
N THR A 92 -1.26 10.99 -7.66
CA THR A 92 -1.75 9.61 -7.63
C THR A 92 -1.78 9.02 -6.23
N ALA A 93 -0.82 9.36 -5.37
CA ALA A 93 -0.83 8.99 -3.97
C ALA A 93 -2.03 9.61 -3.22
N GLN A 94 -2.30 10.89 -3.44
CA GLN A 94 -3.45 11.60 -2.85
C GLN A 94 -4.78 11.01 -3.32
N LEU A 95 -4.96 10.85 -4.63
CA LEU A 95 -6.20 10.34 -5.23
C LEU A 95 -6.50 8.90 -4.82
N SER A 96 -5.48 8.08 -4.58
CA SER A 96 -5.66 6.71 -4.09
C SER A 96 -6.40 6.67 -2.75
N ARG A 97 -6.12 7.64 -1.87
CA ARG A 97 -6.85 7.82 -0.61
C ARG A 97 -8.21 8.46 -0.83
N GLN A 98 -8.25 9.61 -1.51
CA GLN A 98 -9.50 10.38 -1.67
C GLN A 98 -10.59 9.61 -2.39
N HIS A 99 -10.25 8.85 -3.43
CA HIS A 99 -11.24 8.20 -4.29
C HIS A 99 -11.44 6.72 -3.98
N ASN A 100 -10.39 6.02 -3.55
CA ASN A 100 -10.39 4.57 -3.42
C ASN A 100 -10.27 4.10 -1.96
N ASP A 101 -10.08 5.03 -1.03
CA ASP A 101 -9.74 4.69 0.35
C ASP A 101 -8.68 3.59 0.41
N ALA A 102 -7.65 3.72 -0.44
CA ALA A 102 -6.56 2.75 -0.51
C ALA A 102 -5.89 2.64 0.87
N ASN A 103 -5.72 1.43 1.37
CA ASN A 103 -5.13 1.19 2.69
C ASN A 103 -3.68 0.71 2.62
N VAL A 104 -3.18 0.43 1.42
CA VAL A 104 -1.77 0.12 1.16
C VAL A 104 -1.27 0.96 0.00
N LEU A 105 -0.12 1.62 0.19
CA LEU A 105 0.63 2.30 -0.86
C LEU A 105 1.70 1.38 -1.41
N SER A 106 1.86 1.31 -2.72
CA SER A 106 2.98 0.61 -3.36
C SER A 106 3.94 1.60 -4.00
N LEU A 107 5.24 1.41 -3.78
CA LEU A 107 6.30 2.29 -4.26
C LEU A 107 7.37 1.51 -5.03
N GLY A 108 7.90 2.15 -6.08
CA GLY A 108 9.04 1.65 -6.86
C GLY A 108 10.34 2.33 -6.46
N ALA A 109 11.21 1.63 -5.73
CA ALA A 109 12.49 2.17 -5.24
C ALA A 109 13.49 2.50 -6.35
N ARG A 110 13.34 1.90 -7.53
CA ARG A 110 14.18 2.19 -8.71
C ARG A 110 13.58 3.28 -9.61
N MET A 111 12.37 3.75 -9.29
CA MET A 111 11.62 4.69 -10.11
C MET A 111 11.74 6.13 -9.59
N HIS A 112 12.02 6.30 -8.30
CA HIS A 112 12.08 7.60 -7.64
C HIS A 112 13.21 7.61 -6.60
N ASP A 113 13.79 8.77 -6.35
CA ASP A 113 14.67 8.96 -5.20
C ASP A 113 13.91 8.86 -3.87
N ALA A 114 14.64 8.67 -2.78
CA ALA A 114 14.05 8.43 -1.47
C ALA A 114 13.20 9.61 -0.96
N VAL A 115 13.61 10.85 -1.25
CA VAL A 115 12.89 12.06 -0.82
C VAL A 115 11.57 12.20 -1.57
N THR A 116 11.58 11.95 -2.88
CA THR A 116 10.36 11.95 -3.71
C THR A 116 9.39 10.86 -3.25
N ALA A 117 9.89 9.63 -3.02
CA ALA A 117 9.07 8.52 -2.53
C ALA A 117 8.50 8.78 -1.13
N ALA A 118 9.26 9.42 -0.23
CA ALA A 118 8.76 9.86 1.08
C ALA A 118 7.62 10.86 0.94
N GLY A 119 7.73 11.82 0.01
CA GLY A 119 6.64 12.74 -0.27
C GLY A 119 5.35 12.05 -0.69
N PHE A 120 5.43 10.93 -1.45
CA PHE A 120 4.24 10.13 -1.77
C PHE A 120 3.66 9.43 -0.55
N ALA A 121 4.51 8.90 0.33
CA ALA A 121 4.07 8.30 1.58
C ALA A 121 3.40 9.33 2.51
N ASP A 122 3.99 10.50 2.66
CA ASP A 122 3.47 11.58 3.51
C ASP A 122 2.07 12.03 3.04
N ILE A 123 1.91 12.31 1.74
CA ILE A 123 0.60 12.74 1.21
C ILE A 123 -0.44 11.62 1.31
N PHE A 124 -0.05 10.36 1.09
CA PHE A 124 -0.91 9.20 1.26
C PHE A 124 -1.40 9.09 2.71
N LEU A 125 -0.49 9.15 3.69
CA LEU A 125 -0.83 9.03 5.11
C LEU A 125 -1.65 10.21 5.63
N ALA A 126 -1.45 11.41 5.10
CA ALA A 126 -2.15 12.62 5.51
C ALA A 126 -3.53 12.80 4.87
N THR A 127 -3.82 12.08 3.77
CA THR A 127 -5.04 12.31 2.99
C THR A 127 -6.19 11.44 3.50
N PRO A 128 -7.33 12.02 3.93
CA PRO A 128 -8.51 11.25 4.30
C PRO A 128 -9.29 10.79 3.05
N PHE A 129 -10.13 9.76 3.23
CA PHE A 129 -11.12 9.39 2.23
C PHE A 129 -12.16 10.50 2.06
N SER A 130 -12.55 10.80 0.81
CA SER A 130 -13.48 11.89 0.48
C SER A 130 -14.91 11.68 1.02
N LYS A 131 -15.29 10.43 1.23
CA LYS A 131 -16.67 10.01 1.57
C LYS A 131 -17.72 10.42 0.52
N ASP A 132 -17.27 10.78 -0.70
CA ASP A 132 -18.19 11.03 -1.81
C ASP A 132 -19.01 9.75 -2.09
N PRO A 133 -20.35 9.83 -2.18
CA PRO A 133 -21.22 8.66 -2.39
C PRO A 133 -20.86 7.87 -3.66
N ARG A 134 -20.34 8.53 -4.70
CA ARG A 134 -19.89 7.89 -5.93
C ARG A 134 -18.65 7.02 -5.68
N HIS A 135 -17.69 7.50 -4.87
CA HIS A 135 -16.49 6.74 -4.52
C HIS A 135 -16.83 5.57 -3.60
N GLN A 136 -17.65 5.83 -2.59
CA GLN A 136 -18.11 4.80 -1.66
C GLN A 136 -18.80 3.65 -2.40
N ARG A 137 -19.76 3.94 -3.27
CA ARG A 137 -20.47 2.93 -4.07
C ARG A 137 -19.51 2.05 -4.89
N ARG A 138 -18.48 2.65 -5.51
CA ARG A 138 -17.49 1.90 -6.31
C ARG A 138 -16.64 0.98 -5.46
N ILE A 139 -16.23 1.42 -4.27
CA ILE A 139 -15.49 0.60 -3.30
C ILE A 139 -16.36 -0.59 -2.86
N GLU A 140 -17.64 -0.35 -2.56
CA GLU A 140 -18.59 -1.39 -2.17
C GLU A 140 -18.83 -2.42 -3.28
N MET A 141 -18.87 -1.99 -4.55
CA MET A 141 -18.97 -2.92 -5.69
C MET A 141 -17.75 -3.84 -5.79
N VAL A 142 -16.53 -3.31 -5.59
CA VAL A 142 -15.30 -4.12 -5.58
C VAL A 142 -15.28 -5.08 -4.39
N ALA A 143 -15.64 -4.61 -3.21
CA ALA A 143 -15.73 -5.45 -2.00
C ALA A 143 -16.80 -6.55 -2.14
N GLY A 144 -17.93 -6.24 -2.75
CA GLY A 144 -18.98 -7.21 -3.04
C GLY A 144 -18.50 -8.31 -4.01
N TYR A 145 -17.73 -7.94 -5.03
CA TYR A 145 -17.12 -8.91 -5.94
C TYR A 145 -16.11 -9.82 -5.23
N GLU A 146 -15.27 -9.23 -4.38
CA GLU A 146 -14.29 -9.98 -3.59
C GLU A 146 -14.92 -11.00 -2.64
N ALA A 147 -16.04 -10.64 -2.01
CA ALA A 147 -16.73 -11.48 -1.04
C ALA A 147 -17.56 -12.61 -1.69
N ALA A 148 -17.86 -12.52 -2.97
CA ALA A 148 -18.76 -13.48 -3.62
C ALA A 148 -18.01 -14.72 -4.10
N PRO A 149 -18.56 -15.92 -3.91
CA PRO A 149 -17.95 -17.15 -4.37
C PRO A 149 -18.10 -17.32 -5.90
N GLY A 150 -16.97 -17.60 -6.57
CA GLY A 150 -16.93 -18.01 -7.97
C GLY A 150 -17.10 -16.86 -9.00
N PRO A 151 -17.07 -17.20 -10.29
CA PRO A 151 -17.16 -16.21 -11.37
C PRO A 151 -18.53 -15.53 -11.38
N GLN A 152 -18.53 -14.21 -11.43
CA GLN A 152 -19.73 -13.39 -11.48
C GLN A 152 -19.95 -12.77 -12.85
N VAL A 153 -21.19 -12.71 -13.28
CA VAL A 153 -21.60 -11.88 -14.42
C VAL A 153 -21.84 -10.46 -13.89
N LEU A 154 -20.98 -9.54 -14.29
CA LEU A 154 -21.14 -8.14 -13.93
C LEU A 154 -22.09 -7.45 -14.92
N PRO A 155 -22.93 -6.50 -14.45
CA PRO A 155 -23.77 -5.72 -15.35
C PRO A 155 -22.88 -4.85 -16.24
N THR A 156 -22.98 -5.05 -17.54
CA THR A 156 -22.27 -4.31 -18.61
C THR A 156 -23.24 -3.39 -19.34
N THR A 157 -23.95 -2.54 -18.63
CA THR A 157 -24.82 -1.53 -19.23
C THR A 157 -24.14 -0.18 -19.28
#